data_823e95b000e07d143ea5b78b7ebb33c6
#
_entry.id   823e95b000e07d143ea5b78b7ebb33c6
#
_cell.length_a   1.000
_cell.length_b   1.000
_cell.length_c   1.000
_cell.angle_alpha   90.00
_cell.angle_beta   90.00
_cell.angle_gamma   90.00
#
_symmetry.space_group_name_H-M   'P 1'
#
loop_
_entity.id
_entity.type
_entity.pdbx_description
1 polymer ?
#
loop_
_entity_poly.entity_id
_entity_poly.type
_entity_poly.pdbx_seq_one_letter_code
_entity_poly.pdbx_strand_id
1 'polypeptide(L)'
;EWDTDENAWKTAKKMGDIFSFRKYLFLYPTGKYSNEANKIIIDLEVDNIFSGSHGKLPKMDRGFSDQKSSRTTITAENRTSYILTLLYSGPESKRLTINPFSTQSITLINGHYRIAASVNAANVSSFAGSENLSGGNYSASYYIKTSYRNNNTYW
;
A
#
# COMPACT_ATOMS: atom_id res chain seq x y z
N GLU A 1 1.97 19.61 24.42
CA GLU A 1 1.36 19.59 23.09
C GLU A 1 0.80 18.21 22.68
N TRP A 2 1.23 17.14 23.34
CA TRP A 2 0.77 15.76 23.08
C TRP A 2 -0.05 15.19 24.22
N ASP A 3 -0.49 16.03 25.17
CA ASP A 3 -1.09 15.63 26.44
C ASP A 3 -2.58 15.25 26.35
N THR A 4 -3.25 15.61 25.28
CA THR A 4 -4.63 15.22 25.01
C THR A 4 -4.77 14.71 23.59
N ASP A 5 -5.78 13.90 23.34
CA ASP A 5 -6.08 13.39 21.98
C ASP A 5 -6.18 14.55 20.99
N GLU A 6 -6.94 15.57 21.31
CA GLU A 6 -7.13 16.74 20.44
C GLU A 6 -5.82 17.50 20.19
N ASN A 7 -5.02 17.74 21.21
CA ASN A 7 -3.75 18.44 21.09
C ASN A 7 -2.73 17.62 20.30
N ALA A 8 -2.65 16.33 20.57
CA ALA A 8 -1.79 15.41 19.84
C ALA A 8 -2.15 15.40 18.35
N TRP A 9 -3.44 15.35 18.03
CA TRP A 9 -3.91 15.38 16.64
C TRP A 9 -3.55 16.70 15.95
N LYS A 10 -3.79 17.83 16.59
CA LYS A 10 -3.41 19.14 16.06
C LYS A 10 -1.90 19.24 15.80
N THR A 11 -1.10 18.73 16.74
CA THR A 11 0.36 18.73 16.61
C THR A 11 0.81 17.86 15.45
N ALA A 12 0.27 16.65 15.32
CA ALA A 12 0.59 15.75 14.22
C ALA A 12 0.24 16.37 12.86
N LYS A 13 -0.92 16.99 12.74
CA LYS A 13 -1.35 17.66 11.50
C LYS A 13 -0.46 18.85 11.16
N LYS A 14 -0.03 19.61 12.13
CA LYS A 14 0.87 20.75 11.95
C LYS A 14 2.23 20.29 11.41
N MET A 15 2.78 19.21 11.93
CA MET A 15 4.04 18.63 11.48
C MET A 15 3.90 17.93 10.12
N GLY A 16 2.81 17.20 9.91
CA GLY A 16 2.42 16.66 8.61
C GLY A 16 3.24 15.49 8.09
N ASP A 17 4.14 14.91 8.90
CA ASP A 17 5.00 13.80 8.49
C ASP A 17 4.50 12.46 9.05
N ILE A 18 4.97 11.37 8.45
CA ILE A 18 4.60 10.01 8.85
C ILE A 18 4.95 9.75 10.32
N PHE A 19 6.12 10.21 10.75
CA PHE A 19 6.59 10.02 12.13
C PHE A 19 5.62 10.62 13.14
N SER A 20 5.11 11.82 12.90
CA SER A 20 4.19 12.53 13.79
C SER A 20 2.84 11.84 13.85
N PHE A 21 2.30 11.36 12.74
CA PHE A 21 1.05 10.60 12.74
C PHE A 21 1.20 9.25 13.42
N ARG A 22 2.33 8.57 13.25
CA ARG A 22 2.63 7.34 13.98
C ARG A 22 2.74 7.58 15.49
N LYS A 23 3.34 8.69 15.89
CA LYS A 23 3.40 9.10 17.31
C LYS A 23 2.00 9.34 17.87
N TYR A 24 1.13 10.02 17.11
CA TYR A 24 -0.27 10.17 17.52
C TYR A 24 -0.92 8.82 17.78
N LEU A 25 -0.81 7.86 16.85
CA LEU A 25 -1.38 6.52 17.00
C LEU A 25 -0.77 5.74 18.17
N PHE A 26 0.50 5.93 18.43
CA PHE A 26 1.15 5.30 19.58
C PHE A 26 0.57 5.78 20.91
N LEU A 27 0.32 7.09 21.02
CA LEU A 27 -0.25 7.70 22.22
C LEU A 27 -1.76 7.48 22.34
N TYR A 28 -2.45 7.50 21.23
CA TYR A 28 -3.92 7.38 21.16
C TYR A 28 -4.34 6.36 20.12
N PRO A 29 -4.08 5.06 20.33
CA PRO A 29 -4.34 4.02 19.34
C PRO A 29 -5.84 3.86 18.98
N THR A 30 -6.72 4.21 19.92
CA THR A 30 -8.18 4.22 19.72
C THR A 30 -8.75 5.63 19.83
N GLY A 31 -7.95 6.64 19.59
CA GLY A 31 -8.36 8.02 19.64
C GLY A 31 -9.37 8.39 18.57
N LYS A 32 -9.97 9.56 18.73
CA LYS A 32 -11.00 10.06 17.83
C LYS A 32 -10.54 10.12 16.37
N TYR A 33 -9.26 10.36 16.16
CA TYR A 33 -8.67 10.55 14.82
C TYR A 33 -7.82 9.38 14.34
N SER A 34 -7.90 8.24 15.02
CA SER A 34 -7.05 7.08 14.72
C SER A 34 -7.27 6.56 13.28
N ASN A 35 -8.51 6.49 12.80
CA ASN A 35 -8.81 6.05 11.44
C ASN A 35 -8.28 7.03 10.40
N GLU A 36 -8.43 8.33 10.64
CA GLU A 36 -7.90 9.37 9.76
C GLU A 36 -6.38 9.36 9.73
N ALA A 37 -5.74 9.19 10.88
CA ALA A 37 -4.28 9.07 10.98
C ALA A 37 -3.75 7.87 10.18
N ASN A 38 -4.39 6.71 10.28
CA ASN A 38 -4.02 5.53 9.50
C ASN A 38 -4.13 5.78 8.00
N LYS A 39 -5.21 6.43 7.57
CA LYS A 39 -5.40 6.81 6.17
C LYS A 39 -4.26 7.71 5.66
N ILE A 40 -3.95 8.75 6.43
CA ILE A 40 -2.90 9.71 6.06
C ILE A 40 -1.53 9.01 5.99
N ILE A 41 -1.22 8.14 6.93
CA ILE A 41 0.04 7.37 6.93
C ILE A 41 0.15 6.55 5.65
N ILE A 42 -0.90 5.84 5.25
CA ILE A 42 -0.91 5.05 4.02
C ILE A 42 -0.67 5.94 2.80
N ASP A 43 -1.38 7.07 2.71
CA ASP A 43 -1.23 7.99 1.59
C ASP A 43 0.20 8.55 1.51
N LEU A 44 0.81 8.89 2.65
CA LEU A 44 2.19 9.37 2.69
C LEU A 44 3.21 8.28 2.35
N GLU A 45 2.99 7.04 2.77
CA GLU A 45 3.84 5.90 2.40
C GLU A 45 3.79 5.65 0.89
N VAL A 46 2.60 5.74 0.29
CA VAL A 46 2.41 5.63 -1.16
C VAL A 46 3.14 6.77 -1.87
N ASP A 47 2.99 8.02 -1.39
CA ASP A 47 3.72 9.17 -1.94
C ASP A 47 5.23 8.93 -1.94
N ASN A 48 5.78 8.40 -0.86
CA ASN A 48 7.21 8.10 -0.75
C ASN A 48 7.66 7.07 -1.77
N ILE A 49 6.88 6.01 -1.99
CA ILE A 49 7.22 4.98 -2.98
C ILE A 49 7.15 5.55 -4.40
N PHE A 50 6.10 6.31 -4.72
CA PHE A 50 5.94 6.93 -6.04
C PHE A 50 7.01 7.98 -6.36
N SER A 51 7.48 8.72 -5.35
CA SER A 51 8.52 9.74 -5.54
C SER A 51 9.93 9.16 -5.63
N GLY A 52 10.12 7.92 -5.18
CA GLY A 52 11.40 7.22 -5.25
C GLY A 52 11.53 6.37 -6.50
N SER A 53 12.64 5.66 -6.60
CA SER A 53 12.85 4.66 -7.65
C SER A 53 12.01 3.42 -7.33
N HIS A 54 11.18 3.00 -8.28
CA HIS A 54 10.32 1.83 -8.12
C HIS A 54 10.18 1.07 -9.44
N GLY A 55 9.85 -0.22 -9.34
CA GLY A 55 9.49 -1.03 -10.48
C GLY A 55 8.03 -0.82 -10.88
N LYS A 56 7.66 -1.38 -12.01
CA LYS A 56 6.29 -1.34 -12.52
C LYS A 56 5.46 -2.42 -11.82
N LEU A 57 4.27 -2.04 -11.36
CA LEU A 57 3.33 -2.97 -10.75
C LEU A 57 2.91 -4.06 -11.75
N PRO A 58 2.82 -5.35 -11.34
CA PRO A 58 2.27 -6.40 -12.18
C PRO A 58 0.86 -6.03 -12.65
N LYS A 59 0.56 -6.34 -13.90
CA LYS A 59 -0.79 -6.16 -14.43
C LYS A 59 -1.76 -7.11 -13.71
N MET A 60 -2.87 -6.56 -13.22
CA MET A 60 -3.92 -7.38 -12.62
C MET A 60 -4.79 -8.02 -13.71
N ASP A 61 -5.15 -9.29 -13.49
CA ASP A 61 -6.12 -9.99 -14.31
C ASP A 61 -7.53 -9.64 -13.82
N ARG A 62 -8.36 -9.17 -14.73
CA ARG A 62 -9.75 -8.90 -14.43
C ARG A 62 -10.57 -10.16 -14.68
N GLY A 63 -11.15 -10.72 -13.60
CA GLY A 63 -12.06 -11.84 -13.67
C GLY A 63 -13.49 -11.39 -13.95
N PHE A 64 -14.42 -11.81 -13.09
CA PHE A 64 -15.82 -11.42 -13.22
C PHE A 64 -15.96 -9.90 -13.15
N SER A 65 -16.66 -9.32 -14.15
CA SER A 65 -16.96 -7.89 -14.20
C SER A 65 -18.40 -7.65 -13.79
N ASP A 66 -18.61 -6.88 -12.73
CA ASP A 66 -19.92 -6.43 -12.29
C ASP A 66 -19.98 -4.91 -12.27
N GLN A 67 -20.37 -4.34 -13.39
CA GLN A 67 -20.47 -2.89 -13.57
C GLN A 67 -21.54 -2.24 -12.69
N LYS A 68 -22.44 -3.03 -12.10
CA LYS A 68 -23.48 -2.54 -11.19
C LYS A 68 -22.99 -2.47 -9.75
N SER A 69 -21.93 -3.18 -9.41
CA SER A 69 -21.36 -3.13 -8.07
C SER A 69 -20.59 -1.86 -7.85
N SER A 70 -20.78 -1.23 -6.69
CA SER A 70 -20.00 -0.08 -6.25
C SER A 70 -18.66 -0.47 -5.63
N ARG A 71 -18.38 -1.77 -5.52
CA ARG A 71 -17.18 -2.31 -4.90
C ARG A 71 -16.46 -3.30 -5.81
N THR A 72 -15.16 -3.35 -5.61
CA THR A 72 -14.24 -4.26 -6.33
C THR A 72 -13.51 -5.12 -5.32
N THR A 73 -13.41 -6.43 -5.58
CA THR A 73 -12.60 -7.33 -4.79
C THR A 73 -11.29 -7.63 -5.53
N ILE A 74 -10.16 -7.45 -4.84
CA ILE A 74 -8.84 -7.79 -5.36
C ILE A 74 -8.33 -8.98 -4.57
N THR A 75 -7.94 -10.05 -5.27
CA THR A 75 -7.25 -11.20 -4.69
C THR A 75 -5.78 -11.11 -5.05
N ALA A 76 -4.93 -11.04 -4.05
CA ALA A 76 -3.49 -10.89 -4.22
C ALA A 76 -2.76 -12.11 -3.66
N GLU A 77 -1.89 -12.69 -4.47
CA GLU A 77 -1.06 -13.83 -4.11
C GLU A 77 0.39 -13.38 -3.92
N ASN A 78 0.93 -13.69 -2.76
CA ASN A 78 2.34 -13.47 -2.46
C ASN A 78 3.13 -14.73 -2.78
N ARG A 79 3.88 -14.71 -3.88
CA ARG A 79 4.78 -15.80 -4.30
C ARG A 79 6.22 -15.60 -3.86
N THR A 80 6.42 -14.80 -2.84
CA THR A 80 7.76 -14.57 -2.28
C THR A 80 7.91 -15.24 -0.93
N SER A 81 9.15 -15.41 -0.50
CA SER A 81 9.49 -15.90 0.86
C SER A 81 9.47 -14.77 1.91
N TYR A 82 9.02 -13.57 1.54
CA TYR A 82 8.98 -12.40 2.41
C TYR A 82 7.54 -11.97 2.69
N ILE A 83 7.34 -11.19 3.75
CA ILE A 83 6.05 -10.54 3.98
C ILE A 83 5.86 -9.46 2.92
N LEU A 84 4.73 -9.52 2.22
CA LEU A 84 4.34 -8.54 1.21
C LEU A 84 3.36 -7.54 1.83
N THR A 85 3.64 -6.27 1.64
CA THR A 85 2.73 -5.18 2.00
C THR A 85 2.21 -4.52 0.74
N LEU A 86 0.89 -4.48 0.60
CA LEU A 86 0.20 -3.76 -0.47
C LEU A 86 -0.50 -2.56 0.14
N LEU A 87 -0.30 -1.41 -0.48
CA LEU A 87 -0.93 -0.15 -0.09
C LEU A 87 -1.84 0.31 -1.22
N TYR A 88 -3.08 0.64 -0.89
CA TYR A 88 -4.07 1.16 -1.83
C TYR A 88 -4.44 2.56 -1.38
N SER A 89 -4.28 3.55 -2.24
CA SER A 89 -4.56 4.96 -1.97
C SER A 89 -5.46 5.52 -3.06
N GLY A 90 -6.68 5.87 -2.70
CA GLY A 90 -7.70 6.38 -3.59
C GLY A 90 -8.94 6.79 -2.80
N PRO A 91 -10.16 6.45 -3.25
CA PRO A 91 -11.37 6.70 -2.48
C PRO A 91 -11.31 6.15 -1.06
N GLU A 92 -10.63 5.02 -0.87
CA GLU A 92 -10.24 4.50 0.42
C GLU A 92 -8.71 4.40 0.48
N SER A 93 -8.13 4.37 1.68
CA SER A 93 -6.71 4.09 1.87
C SER A 93 -6.60 2.86 2.77
N LYS A 94 -6.04 1.79 2.24
CA LYS A 94 -5.97 0.48 2.91
C LYS A 94 -4.59 -0.14 2.79
N ARG A 95 -4.24 -0.91 3.82
CA ARG A 95 -3.03 -1.72 3.87
C ARG A 95 -3.43 -3.19 3.91
N LEU A 96 -2.80 -3.99 3.07
CA LEU A 96 -2.98 -5.44 3.04
C LEU A 96 -1.61 -6.08 3.25
N THR A 97 -1.48 -6.86 4.32
CA THR A 97 -0.24 -7.59 4.63
C THR A 97 -0.46 -9.06 4.35
N ILE A 98 0.40 -9.65 3.53
CA ILE A 98 0.28 -11.03 3.09
C ILE A 98 1.53 -11.81 3.47
N ASN A 99 1.36 -12.88 4.24
CA ASN A 99 2.45 -13.76 4.64
C ASN A 99 3.09 -14.44 3.42
N PRO A 100 4.33 -14.95 3.55
CA PRO A 100 4.98 -15.69 2.45
C PRO A 100 4.09 -16.80 1.90
N PHE A 101 4.05 -16.91 0.56
CA PHE A 101 3.33 -17.95 -0.18
C PHE A 101 1.84 -18.07 0.19
N SER A 102 1.24 -16.96 0.56
CA SER A 102 -0.17 -16.88 0.97
C SER A 102 -0.96 -15.95 0.06
N THR A 103 -2.27 -16.08 0.11
CA THR A 103 -3.21 -15.28 -0.67
C THR A 103 -4.16 -14.56 0.27
N GLN A 104 -4.44 -13.30 -0.02
CA GLN A 104 -5.40 -12.47 0.70
C GLN A 104 -6.28 -11.71 -0.29
N SER A 105 -7.47 -11.35 0.14
CA SER A 105 -8.39 -10.53 -0.63
C SER A 105 -8.74 -9.25 0.12
N ILE A 106 -9.02 -8.20 -0.63
CA ILE A 106 -9.49 -6.92 -0.11
C ILE A 106 -10.63 -6.41 -0.99
N THR A 107 -11.63 -5.81 -0.38
CA THR A 107 -12.73 -5.18 -1.09
C THR A 107 -12.66 -3.68 -0.91
N LEU A 108 -12.66 -2.95 -2.02
CA LEU A 108 -12.50 -1.50 -2.06
C LEU A 108 -13.68 -0.87 -2.81
N ILE A 109 -14.04 0.35 -2.44
CA ILE A 109 -14.96 1.18 -3.22
C ILE A 109 -14.34 1.43 -4.59
N ASN A 110 -15.16 1.38 -5.65
CA ASN A 110 -14.68 1.63 -7.01
C ASN A 110 -14.05 3.03 -7.13
N GLY A 111 -13.08 3.14 -8.00
CA GLY A 111 -12.41 4.41 -8.29
C GLY A 111 -10.99 4.21 -8.77
N HIS A 112 -10.28 5.32 -8.87
CA HIS A 112 -8.88 5.33 -9.25
C HIS A 112 -7.99 5.18 -8.02
N TYR A 113 -7.09 4.20 -8.06
CA TYR A 113 -6.18 3.91 -6.95
C TYR A 113 -4.73 3.98 -7.41
N ARG A 114 -3.90 4.58 -6.57
CA ARG A 114 -2.46 4.34 -6.60
C ARG A 114 -2.19 3.11 -5.74
N ILE A 115 -1.39 2.20 -6.25
CA ILE A 115 -1.09 0.93 -5.59
C ILE A 115 0.43 0.81 -5.46
N ALA A 116 0.90 0.50 -4.26
CA ALA A 116 2.30 0.28 -3.99
C ALA A 116 2.50 -1.09 -3.33
N ALA A 117 3.54 -1.79 -3.74
CA ALA A 117 3.90 -3.11 -3.23
C ALA A 117 5.34 -3.12 -2.74
N SER A 118 5.56 -3.64 -1.56
CA SER A 118 6.90 -3.79 -0.98
C SER A 118 7.02 -5.09 -0.18
N VAL A 119 8.23 -5.58 -0.09
CA VAL A 119 8.55 -6.73 0.78
C VAL A 119 9.56 -6.30 1.84
N ASN A 120 9.57 -7.00 2.97
CA ASN A 120 10.46 -6.72 4.09
C ASN A 120 11.87 -7.28 3.87
N ALA A 121 12.45 -7.02 2.72
CA ALA A 121 13.79 -7.47 2.35
C ALA A 121 14.61 -6.30 1.84
N ALA A 122 15.85 -6.20 2.29
CA ALA A 122 16.82 -5.26 1.73
C ALA A 122 17.10 -5.64 0.27
N ASN A 123 17.46 -4.66 -0.56
CA ASN A 123 17.81 -4.85 -1.97
C ASN A 123 16.67 -5.33 -2.89
N VAL A 124 15.44 -5.29 -2.43
CA VAL A 124 14.26 -5.54 -3.27
C VAL A 124 13.54 -4.20 -3.46
N SER A 125 13.47 -3.76 -4.71
CA SER A 125 12.78 -2.52 -5.06
C SER A 125 11.28 -2.65 -4.85
N SER A 126 10.65 -1.58 -4.40
CA SER A 126 9.19 -1.48 -4.36
C SER A 126 8.62 -1.39 -5.77
N PHE A 127 7.37 -1.79 -5.95
CA PHE A 127 6.62 -1.63 -7.19
C PHE A 127 5.49 -0.65 -6.96
N ALA A 128 5.15 0.10 -8.00
CA ALA A 128 4.07 1.08 -7.91
C ALA A 128 3.38 1.25 -9.25
N GLY A 129 2.11 1.57 -9.20
CA GLY A 129 1.30 1.84 -10.38
C GLY A 129 -0.09 2.31 -10.00
N SER A 130 -0.89 2.59 -11.01
CA SER A 130 -2.27 3.04 -10.83
C SER A 130 -3.23 2.11 -11.54
N GLU A 131 -4.43 1.98 -11.01
CA GLU A 131 -5.49 1.15 -11.57
C GLU A 131 -6.85 1.79 -11.34
N ASN A 132 -7.72 1.65 -12.32
CA ASN A 132 -9.13 2.03 -12.19
C ASN A 132 -9.95 0.79 -11.85
N LEU A 133 -10.55 0.79 -10.67
CA LEU A 133 -11.40 -0.31 -10.21
C LEU A 133 -12.85 0.01 -10.52
N SER A 134 -13.51 -0.85 -11.27
CA SER A 134 -14.84 -0.59 -11.81
C SER A 134 -15.87 -1.70 -11.51
N GLY A 135 -15.65 -2.45 -10.41
CA GLY A 135 -16.53 -3.51 -9.98
C GLY A 135 -16.06 -4.89 -10.42
N GLY A 136 -16.54 -5.93 -9.73
CA GLY A 136 -16.18 -7.30 -9.98
C GLY A 136 -14.90 -7.72 -9.26
N ASN A 137 -14.17 -8.65 -9.86
CA ASN A 137 -13.01 -9.26 -9.26
C ASN A 137 -11.76 -9.02 -10.11
N TYR A 138 -10.66 -8.70 -9.41
CA TYR A 138 -9.33 -8.62 -9.99
C TYR A 138 -8.41 -9.56 -9.24
N SER A 139 -7.40 -10.09 -9.91
CA SER A 139 -6.37 -10.91 -9.27
C SER A 139 -4.99 -10.48 -9.71
N ALA A 140 -4.03 -10.59 -8.80
CA ALA A 140 -2.64 -10.27 -9.05
C ALA A 140 -1.72 -11.23 -8.31
N SER A 141 -0.61 -11.60 -8.93
CA SER A 141 0.43 -12.40 -8.30
C SER A 141 1.72 -11.58 -8.23
N TYR A 142 2.36 -11.59 -7.07
CA TYR A 142 3.57 -10.85 -6.81
C TYR A 142 4.73 -11.82 -6.60
N TYR A 143 5.81 -11.63 -7.34
CA TYR A 143 7.02 -12.44 -7.24
C TYR A 143 8.25 -11.57 -7.46
N ILE A 144 9.39 -12.06 -7.01
CA ILE A 144 10.66 -11.35 -7.16
C ILE A 144 11.41 -11.95 -8.34
N LYS A 145 11.78 -11.07 -9.29
CA LYS A 145 12.72 -11.41 -10.35
C LYS A 145 14.10 -10.96 -9.93
N THR A 146 15.06 -11.87 -9.98
CA THR A 146 16.47 -11.53 -9.80
C THR A 146 17.04 -11.10 -11.14
N SER A 147 17.44 -9.83 -11.24
CA SER A 147 18.21 -9.36 -12.40
C SER A 147 19.68 -9.39 -12.05
N TYR A 148 20.45 -10.19 -12.77
CA TYR A 148 21.90 -10.15 -12.69
C TYR A 148 22.40 -9.05 -13.59
N ARG A 149 23.05 -8.02 -13.01
CA ARG A 149 23.89 -7.13 -13.81
C ARG A 149 25.12 -7.94 -14.22
N ASN A 150 25.22 -8.28 -15.48
CA ASN A 150 26.48 -8.73 -16.04
C ASN A 150 27.45 -7.55 -16.01
N ASN A 151 28.24 -7.45 -14.96
CA ASN A 151 29.44 -6.63 -14.95
C ASN A 151 30.49 -7.38 -15.81
N ASN A 152 30.27 -7.43 -17.12
CA ASN A 152 31.32 -7.80 -18.03
C ASN A 152 32.26 -6.61 -18.12
N THR A 153 33.25 -6.59 -17.28
CA THR A 153 34.42 -5.74 -17.46
C THR A 153 35.22 -6.37 -18.61
N TYR A 154 35.09 -5.76 -19.78
CA TYR A 154 36.00 -6.09 -20.89
C TYR A 154 37.30 -5.33 -20.71
N TRP A 155 38.40 -6.04 -20.82
CA TRP A 155 39.76 -5.48 -20.82
C TRP A 155 40.10 -4.95 -22.21
#